data_7e81efcf9198e589c0cde68d1b1dc76c
#
_entry.id   7e81efcf9198e589c0cde68d1b1dc76c
#
_cell.length_a   1.000
_cell.length_b   1.000
_cell.length_c   1.000
_cell.angle_alpha   90.00
_cell.angle_beta   90.00
_cell.angle_gamma   90.00
#
_symmetry.space_group_name_H-M   'P 1'
#
loop_
_entity.id
_entity.type
_entity.pdbx_description
1 polymer ?
#
loop_
_entity_poly.entity_id
_entity_poly.type
_entity_poly.pdbx_seq_one_letter_code
_entity_poly.pdbx_strand_id
1 'polypeptide(L)'
;MFGKTARRILASMTVLAAGSPALLGDEGMWLYTNPPLARLKERYGFEPTKEWMAHLQKSSVRFNSGGSGSFVSKDGLVMTNHHVAADALQKMGTPERNYYRDGF
;
A
#
# COMPACT_ATOMS: atom_id res chain seq x y z
N MET A 1 -17.72 -39.63 29.95
CA MET A 1 -16.80 -38.99 30.91
C MET A 1 -15.52 -38.62 30.12
N PHE A 2 -15.42 -37.38 29.61
CA PHE A 2 -14.24 -36.95 28.83
C PHE A 2 -13.06 -36.75 29.76
N GLY A 3 -11.89 -37.37 29.41
CA GLY A 3 -10.69 -37.32 30.21
C GLY A 3 -10.15 -35.89 30.40
N LYS A 4 -9.40 -35.65 31.47
CA LYS A 4 -8.83 -34.35 31.85
C LYS A 4 -8.01 -33.70 30.72
N THR A 5 -7.42 -34.49 29.84
CA THR A 5 -6.66 -34.04 28.65
C THR A 5 -7.56 -33.40 27.58
N ALA A 6 -8.72 -34.01 27.31
CA ALA A 6 -9.70 -33.46 26.33
C ALA A 6 -10.27 -32.11 26.80
N ARG A 7 -10.51 -31.96 28.10
CA ARG A 7 -10.96 -30.67 28.67
C ARG A 7 -9.91 -29.56 28.57
N ARG A 8 -8.63 -29.90 28.69
CA ARG A 8 -7.52 -28.94 28.56
C ARG A 8 -7.33 -28.48 27.09
N ILE A 9 -7.45 -29.38 26.13
CA ILE A 9 -7.37 -29.06 24.71
C ILE A 9 -8.56 -28.16 24.30
N LEU A 10 -9.79 -28.48 24.78
CA LEU A 10 -10.97 -27.66 24.49
C LEU A 10 -10.83 -26.25 25.08
N ALA A 11 -10.33 -26.12 26.31
CA ALA A 11 -10.11 -24.83 26.96
C ALA A 11 -9.04 -24.00 26.22
N SER A 12 -7.95 -24.64 25.74
CA SER A 12 -6.91 -23.96 24.97
C SER A 12 -7.41 -23.47 23.60
N MET A 13 -8.23 -24.25 22.92
CA MET A 13 -8.85 -23.83 21.65
C MET A 13 -9.83 -22.66 21.83
N THR A 14 -10.58 -22.64 22.93
CA THR A 14 -11.53 -21.54 23.21
C THR A 14 -10.80 -20.23 23.51
N VAL A 15 -9.65 -20.26 24.17
CA VAL A 15 -8.83 -19.07 24.44
C VAL A 15 -8.18 -18.52 23.16
N LEU A 16 -7.76 -19.37 22.20
CA LEU A 16 -7.26 -18.91 20.91
C LEU A 16 -8.37 -18.26 20.05
N ALA A 17 -9.61 -18.76 20.13
CA ALA A 17 -10.73 -18.20 19.38
C ALA A 17 -11.23 -16.85 19.94
N ALA A 18 -11.05 -16.62 21.25
CA ALA A 18 -11.49 -15.40 21.93
C ALA A 18 -10.49 -14.22 21.79
N GLY A 19 -9.29 -14.46 21.28
CA GLY A 19 -8.20 -13.48 21.29
C GLY A 19 -7.85 -12.84 19.96
N SER A 20 -8.55 -13.18 18.86
CA SER A 20 -8.34 -12.46 17.59
C SER A 20 -9.19 -11.22 17.59
N PRO A 21 -8.62 -9.99 17.71
CA PRO A 21 -9.38 -8.79 17.42
C PRO A 21 -9.88 -8.95 15.98
N ALA A 22 -11.18 -8.87 15.78
CA ALA A 22 -11.73 -8.77 14.44
C ALA A 22 -11.11 -7.51 13.82
N LEU A 23 -10.18 -7.69 12.89
CA LEU A 23 -9.65 -6.61 12.06
C LEU A 23 -10.78 -6.18 11.12
N LEU A 24 -11.72 -5.43 11.69
CA LEU A 24 -12.76 -4.77 10.91
C LEU A 24 -12.06 -3.65 10.15
N GLY A 25 -11.78 -3.91 8.88
CA GLY A 25 -11.38 -2.86 7.96
C GLY A 25 -12.49 -1.80 7.87
N ASP A 26 -12.11 -0.56 7.62
CA ASP A 26 -13.09 0.47 7.33
C ASP A 26 -13.72 0.23 5.97
N GLU A 27 -15.04 0.15 5.93
CA GLU A 27 -15.79 0.09 4.68
C GLU A 27 -15.91 1.48 4.07
N GLY A 28 -15.73 1.55 2.76
CA GLY A 28 -15.93 2.73 1.94
C GLY A 28 -14.79 3.00 0.97
N MET A 29 -15.13 3.71 -0.10
CA MET A 29 -14.16 4.31 -1.03
C MET A 29 -14.31 5.82 -0.94
N TRP A 30 -13.25 6.49 -0.50
CA TRP A 30 -13.23 7.95 -0.38
C TRP A 30 -12.33 8.56 -1.44
N LEU A 31 -12.78 9.68 -2.00
CA LEU A 31 -11.94 10.47 -2.88
C LEU A 31 -10.82 11.12 -2.06
N TYR A 32 -9.63 11.20 -2.64
CA TYR A 32 -8.51 11.91 -2.03
C TYR A 32 -8.85 13.36 -1.67
N THR A 33 -9.66 14.02 -2.50
CA THR A 33 -10.13 15.40 -2.30
C THR A 33 -11.21 15.55 -1.23
N ASN A 34 -11.77 14.43 -0.75
CA ASN A 34 -12.78 14.42 0.30
C ASN A 34 -12.56 13.20 1.22
N PRO A 35 -11.46 13.15 1.98
CA PRO A 35 -11.17 12.07 2.90
C PRO A 35 -12.09 12.13 4.14
N PRO A 36 -12.33 11.00 4.81
CA PRO A 36 -13.20 10.94 5.99
C PRO A 36 -12.46 11.43 7.25
N LEU A 37 -12.15 12.72 7.31
CA LEU A 37 -11.29 13.32 8.35
C LEU A 37 -11.76 13.02 9.78
N ALA A 38 -13.06 13.10 10.05
CA ALA A 38 -13.61 12.80 11.37
C ALA A 38 -13.32 11.35 11.79
N ARG A 39 -13.52 10.39 10.88
CA ARG A 39 -13.25 8.97 11.12
C ARG A 39 -11.75 8.70 11.31
N LEU A 40 -10.90 9.33 10.52
CA LEU A 40 -9.44 9.20 10.63
C LEU A 40 -8.96 9.68 12.01
N LYS A 41 -9.49 10.81 12.48
CA LYS A 41 -9.19 11.34 13.80
C LYS A 41 -9.70 10.42 14.90
N GLU A 42 -10.97 10.05 14.86
CA GLU A 42 -11.64 9.27 15.90
C GLU A 42 -11.05 7.86 16.04
N ARG A 43 -10.84 7.16 14.92
CA ARG A 43 -10.39 5.76 14.92
C ARG A 43 -8.88 5.58 15.01
N TYR A 44 -8.12 6.47 14.39
CA TYR A 44 -6.68 6.29 14.20
C TYR A 44 -5.86 7.41 14.85
N GLY A 45 -6.50 8.44 15.40
CA GLY A 45 -5.81 9.62 15.94
C GLY A 45 -5.04 10.40 14.87
N PHE A 46 -5.40 10.19 13.58
CA PHE A 46 -4.70 10.76 12.45
C PHE A 46 -5.44 11.97 11.88
N GLU A 47 -4.79 13.12 11.91
CA GLU A 47 -5.30 14.38 11.36
C GLU A 47 -4.33 14.89 10.28
N PRO A 48 -4.56 14.53 8.99
CA PRO A 48 -3.70 15.03 7.91
C PRO A 48 -3.82 16.54 7.77
N THR A 49 -2.68 17.24 7.77
CA THR A 49 -2.64 18.67 7.52
C THR A 49 -2.84 18.98 6.03
N LYS A 50 -3.17 20.23 5.70
CA LYS A 50 -3.26 20.65 4.29
C LYS A 50 -1.93 20.50 3.56
N GLU A 51 -0.83 20.76 4.23
CA GLU A 51 0.53 20.62 3.70
C GLU A 51 0.87 19.15 3.43
N TRP A 52 0.50 18.24 4.35
CA TRP A 52 0.68 16.80 4.16
C TRP A 52 -0.12 16.29 2.94
N MET A 53 -1.38 16.70 2.84
CA MET A 53 -2.24 16.35 1.70
C MET A 53 -1.67 16.88 0.38
N ALA A 54 -1.23 18.15 0.35
CA ALA A 54 -0.62 18.75 -0.83
C ALA A 54 0.70 18.05 -1.21
N HIS A 55 1.52 17.68 -0.23
CA HIS A 55 2.75 16.93 -0.46
C HIS A 55 2.47 15.56 -1.09
N LEU A 56 1.54 14.80 -0.56
CA LEU A 56 1.16 13.49 -1.08
C LEU A 56 0.62 13.59 -2.50
N GLN A 57 -0.23 14.58 -2.78
CA GLN A 57 -0.76 14.83 -4.12
C GLN A 57 0.34 15.17 -5.13
N LYS A 58 1.27 16.06 -4.77
CA LYS A 58 2.38 16.48 -5.63
C LYS A 58 3.40 15.38 -5.85
N SER A 59 3.53 14.45 -4.91
CA SER A 59 4.43 13.30 -5.04
C SER A 59 3.85 12.18 -5.92
N SER A 60 2.55 12.19 -6.17
CA SER A 60 1.88 11.15 -6.96
C SER A 60 2.04 11.41 -8.46
N VAL A 61 2.40 10.35 -9.20
CA VAL A 61 2.61 10.40 -10.66
C VAL A 61 1.64 9.44 -11.34
N ARG A 62 1.00 9.89 -12.42
CA ARG A 62 0.25 9.06 -13.35
C ARG A 62 0.94 9.07 -14.71
N PHE A 63 1.17 7.88 -15.27
CA PHE A 63 1.71 7.72 -16.62
C PHE A 63 0.58 7.57 -17.64
N ASN A 64 0.70 8.24 -18.79
CA ASN A 64 -0.32 8.17 -19.86
C ASN A 64 -0.44 6.77 -20.48
N SER A 65 0.64 6.00 -20.49
CA SER A 65 0.67 4.61 -20.94
C SER A 65 -0.01 3.63 -19.97
N GLY A 66 -0.51 4.12 -18.85
CA GLY A 66 -1.03 3.33 -17.73
C GLY A 66 0.03 3.15 -16.63
N GLY A 67 -0.47 2.96 -15.42
CA GLY A 67 0.38 2.84 -14.24
C GLY A 67 0.57 4.13 -13.46
N SER A 68 1.18 3.99 -12.31
CA SER A 68 1.45 5.07 -11.36
C SER A 68 2.89 5.01 -10.84
N GLY A 69 3.33 6.09 -10.25
CA GLY A 69 4.62 6.19 -9.58
C GLY A 69 4.59 7.28 -8.51
N SER A 70 5.73 7.52 -7.91
CA SER A 70 5.89 8.58 -6.93
C SER A 70 7.22 9.30 -7.10
N PHE A 71 7.23 10.62 -6.93
CA PHE A 71 8.45 11.36 -6.69
C PHE A 71 9.02 10.98 -5.33
N VAL A 72 10.25 10.53 -5.28
CA VAL A 72 10.95 10.08 -4.07
C VAL A 72 12.16 10.94 -3.72
N SER A 73 12.43 11.98 -4.50
CA SER A 73 13.43 13.01 -4.19
C SER A 73 12.99 14.39 -4.64
N LYS A 74 13.60 15.42 -4.04
CA LYS A 74 13.41 16.83 -4.46
C LYS A 74 14.01 17.12 -5.85
N ASP A 75 14.88 16.27 -6.34
CA ASP A 75 15.61 16.44 -7.60
C ASP A 75 14.93 15.70 -8.77
N GLY A 76 13.69 15.23 -8.57
CA GLY A 76 12.86 14.66 -9.62
C GLY A 76 13.00 13.13 -9.80
N LEU A 77 13.62 12.42 -8.86
CA LEU A 77 13.66 10.95 -8.94
C LEU A 77 12.25 10.37 -8.76
N VAL A 78 11.82 9.58 -9.74
CA VAL A 78 10.50 8.89 -9.73
C VAL A 78 10.71 7.41 -9.57
N MET A 79 9.98 6.83 -8.63
CA MET A 79 9.89 5.39 -8.43
C MET A 79 8.58 4.86 -9.04
N THR A 80 8.69 3.79 -9.83
CA THR A 80 7.54 3.11 -10.44
C THR A 80 7.84 1.62 -10.62
N ASN A 81 6.89 0.85 -11.17
CA ASN A 81 7.07 -0.56 -11.46
C ASN A 81 7.84 -0.76 -12.78
N HIS A 82 8.62 -1.86 -12.86
CA HIS A 82 9.37 -2.21 -14.07
C HIS A 82 8.49 -2.25 -15.32
N HIS A 83 7.32 -2.88 -15.26
CA HIS A 83 6.43 -3.01 -16.41
C HIS A 83 5.91 -1.66 -16.95
N VAL A 84 5.83 -0.61 -16.10
CA VAL A 84 5.44 0.74 -16.53
C VAL A 84 6.53 1.39 -17.40
N ALA A 85 7.80 1.12 -17.09
CA ALA A 85 8.96 1.63 -17.82
C ALA A 85 9.43 0.70 -18.96
N ALA A 86 8.87 -0.51 -19.07
CA ALA A 86 9.34 -1.57 -19.95
C ALA A 86 9.49 -1.14 -21.42
N ASP A 87 8.46 -0.48 -21.97
CA ASP A 87 8.47 0.00 -23.36
C ASP A 87 9.56 1.06 -23.60
N ALA A 88 9.75 1.97 -22.65
CA ALA A 88 10.82 2.98 -22.73
C ALA A 88 12.20 2.33 -22.68
N LEU A 89 12.41 1.38 -21.75
CA LEU A 89 13.69 0.66 -21.61
C LEU A 89 14.00 -0.15 -22.88
N GLN A 90 12.98 -0.77 -23.49
CA GLN A 90 13.15 -1.51 -24.73
C GLN A 90 13.52 -0.60 -25.91
N LYS A 91 12.88 0.57 -26.04
CA LYS A 91 13.17 1.56 -27.09
C LYS A 91 14.54 2.23 -26.93
N MET A 92 15.01 2.37 -25.70
CA MET A 92 16.35 2.93 -25.41
C MET A 92 17.48 1.91 -25.62
N GLY A 93 17.15 0.63 -25.67
CA GLY A 93 18.13 -0.44 -25.87
C GLY A 93 18.81 -0.37 -27.23
N THR A 94 20.03 -0.88 -27.28
CA THR A 94 20.80 -1.10 -28.52
C THR A 94 21.09 -2.59 -28.70
N PRO A 95 21.59 -3.03 -29.88
CA PRO A 95 22.00 -4.42 -30.06
C PRO A 95 23.04 -4.90 -29.02
N GLU A 96 23.89 -3.97 -28.54
CA GLU A 96 24.96 -4.27 -27.58
C GLU A 96 24.49 -4.13 -26.12
N ARG A 97 23.39 -3.42 -25.86
CA ARG A 97 22.93 -3.10 -24.50
C ARG A 97 21.42 -3.21 -24.35
N ASN A 98 20.99 -4.24 -23.67
CA ASN A 98 19.57 -4.51 -23.41
C ASN A 98 19.14 -3.99 -22.04
N TYR A 99 18.69 -2.73 -22.00
CA TYR A 99 18.23 -2.10 -20.74
C TYR A 99 16.97 -2.76 -20.15
N TYR A 100 16.14 -3.41 -20.98
CA TYR A 100 14.97 -4.11 -20.50
C TYR A 100 15.34 -5.35 -19.67
N ARG A 101 16.36 -6.10 -20.11
CA ARG A 101 16.84 -7.30 -19.43
C ARG A 101 17.82 -7.00 -18.31
N ASP A 102 18.77 -6.11 -18.55
CA ASP A 102 19.96 -5.93 -17.72
C ASP A 102 19.83 -4.74 -16.75
N GLY A 103 18.80 -3.90 -16.92
CA GLY A 103 18.64 -2.64 -16.21
C GLY A 103 19.38 -1.49 -16.91
N PHE A 104 19.12 -0.27 -16.39
CA PHE A 104 19.71 0.98 -16.91
C PHE A 104 20.95 1.37 -16.14
#